data_71f91714f3738a78568c0e14908b2e65
#
_entry.id   71f91714f3738a78568c0e14908b2e65
#
_cell.length_a   1.000
_cell.length_b   1.000
_cell.length_c   1.000
_cell.angle_alpha   90.00
_cell.angle_beta   90.00
_cell.angle_gamma   90.00
#
_symmetry.space_group_name_H-M   'P 1'
#
loop_
_entity.id
_entity.type
_entity.pdbx_description
1 polymer ?
#
loop_
_entity_poly.entity_id
_entity_poly.type
_entity_poly.pdbx_seq_one_letter_code
_entity_poly.pdbx_strand_id
1 'polypeptide(L)'
;MIEISARRVVGSPIGLLSIAASEKGICSIDILSPRSKLKDFSESRNAQEHVDLASKQLNEYFSGKLRRFSVPLDLHGTSFQQKVWQQIAKIEYGQTLSYGKLAKAIRNPAASRAVGGAVGANPIPIIIPCHRVMGSTGKLTGYSGGNGIPTKKKLLALEGISFK
;
A
#
# COMPACT_ATOMS: atom_id res chain seq x y z
N MET A 1 -12.48 1.96 16.25
CA MET A 1 -11.12 2.53 16.38
C MET A 1 -10.09 1.42 16.31
N ILE A 2 -9.04 1.60 15.53
CA ILE A 2 -7.96 0.62 15.43
C ILE A 2 -7.02 0.80 16.61
N GLU A 3 -6.74 -0.28 17.33
CA GLU A 3 -5.75 -0.26 18.40
C GLU A 3 -4.41 -0.75 17.84
N ILE A 4 -3.48 0.19 17.68
CA ILE A 4 -2.12 -0.12 17.23
C ILE A 4 -1.32 -0.60 18.45
N SER A 5 -0.80 -1.81 18.36
CA SER A 5 -0.09 -2.48 19.45
C SER A 5 1.40 -2.70 19.16
N ALA A 6 1.87 -2.36 17.96
CA ALA A 6 3.29 -2.34 17.63
C ALA A 6 3.54 -1.42 16.42
N ARG A 7 4.72 -0.83 16.40
CA ARG A 7 5.24 -0.03 15.28
C ARG A 7 6.71 -0.36 15.06
N ARG A 8 7.09 -0.42 13.80
CA ARG A 8 8.48 -0.53 13.39
C ARG A 8 8.76 0.49 12.29
N VAL A 9 9.80 1.28 12.47
CA VAL A 9 10.27 2.26 11.48
C VAL A 9 11.47 1.69 10.76
N VAL A 10 11.41 1.60 9.45
CA VAL A 10 12.47 0.99 8.63
C VAL A 10 12.85 1.88 7.46
N GLY A 11 14.10 1.81 7.03
CA GLY A 11 14.56 2.49 5.82
C GLY A 11 14.13 1.73 4.56
N SER A 12 13.97 2.48 3.47
CA SER A 12 13.66 1.91 2.15
C SER A 12 14.15 2.83 1.03
N PRO A 13 14.17 2.37 -0.23
CA PRO A 13 14.51 3.22 -1.38
C PRO A 13 13.55 4.41 -1.58
N ILE A 14 12.37 4.37 -1.00
CA ILE A 14 11.38 5.46 -1.09
C ILE A 14 11.29 6.29 0.19
N GLY A 15 12.20 6.09 1.14
CA GLY A 15 12.26 6.81 2.41
C GLY A 15 11.97 5.93 3.61
N LEU A 16 11.82 6.56 4.78
CA LEU A 16 11.47 5.85 6.01
C LEU A 16 10.02 5.39 5.96
N LEU A 17 9.78 4.15 6.36
CA LEU A 17 8.44 3.58 6.45
C LEU A 17 8.09 3.31 7.91
N SER A 18 6.89 3.73 8.33
CA SER A 18 6.31 3.34 9.60
C SER A 18 5.33 2.20 9.34
N ILE A 19 5.60 1.05 9.91
CA ILE A 19 4.74 -0.13 9.83
C ILE A 19 4.04 -0.27 11.17
N ALA A 20 2.71 -0.21 11.17
CA ALA A 20 1.91 -0.32 12.39
C ALA A 20 0.98 -1.52 12.31
N ALA A 21 0.83 -2.22 13.43
CA ALA A 21 -0.01 -3.42 13.50
C ALA A 21 -0.86 -3.43 14.77
N SER A 22 -2.03 -4.03 14.65
CA SER A 22 -2.85 -4.50 15.77
C SER A 22 -2.50 -5.96 16.08
N GLU A 23 -3.20 -6.54 17.03
CA GLU A 23 -3.13 -7.97 17.32
C GLU A 23 -3.47 -8.84 16.09
N LYS A 24 -4.29 -8.33 15.17
CA LYS A 24 -4.83 -9.09 14.03
C LYS A 24 -3.95 -9.02 12.79
N GLY A 25 -3.20 -7.95 12.60
CA GLY A 25 -2.38 -7.77 11.42
C GLY A 25 -1.94 -6.33 11.19
N ILE A 26 -1.36 -6.09 10.03
CA ILE A 26 -0.89 -4.76 9.65
C ILE A 26 -2.09 -3.83 9.43
N CYS A 27 -2.05 -2.65 10.08
CA CYS A 27 -3.08 -1.61 9.97
C CYS A 27 -2.70 -0.50 9.02
N SER A 28 -1.41 -0.14 8.99
CA SER A 28 -0.94 0.96 8.16
C SER A 28 0.54 0.85 7.81
N ILE A 29 0.87 1.41 6.66
CA ILE A 29 2.25 1.73 6.27
C ILE A 29 2.23 3.19 5.85
N ASP A 30 3.06 4.00 6.52
CA ASP A 30 3.20 5.41 6.21
C ASP A 30 4.62 5.68 5.71
N ILE A 31 4.73 6.43 4.61
CA ILE A 31 6.00 6.91 4.10
C ILE A 31 6.28 8.23 4.81
N LEU A 32 7.26 8.21 5.71
CA LEU A 32 7.49 9.30 6.64
C LEU A 32 8.31 10.44 6.03
N SER A 33 8.03 11.66 6.49
CA SER A 33 8.92 12.78 6.30
C SER A 33 10.25 12.51 7.04
N PRO A 34 11.41 13.01 6.54
CA PRO A 34 12.68 12.90 7.26
C PRO A 34 12.66 13.51 8.66
N ARG A 35 11.67 14.39 8.94
CA ARG A 35 11.52 15.05 10.25
C ARG A 35 10.60 14.29 11.20
N SER A 36 10.07 13.16 10.79
CA SER A 36 9.16 12.37 11.63
C SER A 36 9.87 11.90 12.89
N LYS A 37 9.15 11.97 14.01
CA LYS A 37 9.62 11.52 15.33
C LYS A 37 9.02 10.19 15.75
N LEU A 38 8.32 9.50 14.83
CA LEU A 38 7.76 8.20 15.14
C LEU A 38 8.87 7.20 15.47
N LYS A 39 8.61 6.38 16.46
CA LYS A 39 9.58 5.41 16.97
C LYS A 39 8.96 4.02 17.05
N ASP A 40 9.82 3.02 17.09
CA ASP A 40 9.43 1.65 17.34
C ASP A 40 8.81 1.53 18.73
N PHE A 41 7.78 0.71 18.83
CA PHE A 41 7.26 0.25 20.13
C PHE A 41 6.57 -1.10 19.96
N SER A 42 6.39 -1.82 21.05
CA SER A 42 5.67 -3.07 21.04
C SER A 42 4.97 -3.27 22.39
N GLU A 43 3.66 -3.49 22.34
CA GLU A 43 2.81 -3.80 23.47
C GLU A 43 2.18 -5.18 23.36
N SER A 44 2.44 -5.88 22.24
CA SER A 44 1.83 -7.16 21.92
C SER A 44 2.80 -8.02 21.14
N ARG A 45 2.95 -9.27 21.52
CA ARG A 45 3.78 -10.23 20.79
C ARG A 45 3.25 -10.47 19.38
N ASN A 46 1.94 -10.64 19.22
CA ASN A 46 1.34 -10.87 17.90
C ASN A 46 1.57 -9.68 16.98
N ALA A 47 1.33 -8.46 17.48
CA ALA A 47 1.57 -7.25 16.70
C ALA A 47 3.04 -7.10 16.32
N GLN A 48 3.96 -7.44 17.22
CA GLN A 48 5.40 -7.41 16.96
C GLN A 48 5.75 -8.40 15.84
N GLU A 49 5.21 -9.60 15.87
CA GLU A 49 5.44 -10.59 14.83
C GLU A 49 4.95 -10.09 13.47
N HIS A 50 3.81 -9.42 13.44
CA HIS A 50 3.27 -8.84 12.19
C HIS A 50 4.18 -7.76 11.62
N VAL A 51 4.65 -6.80 12.43
CA VAL A 51 5.54 -5.74 11.93
C VAL A 51 6.89 -6.29 11.51
N ASP A 52 7.40 -7.31 12.19
CA ASP A 52 8.66 -7.96 11.82
C ASP A 52 8.54 -8.70 10.50
N LEU A 53 7.46 -9.45 10.29
CA LEU A 53 7.21 -10.13 9.03
C LEU A 53 7.02 -9.12 7.87
N ALA A 54 6.25 -8.07 8.10
CA ALA A 54 6.06 -7.02 7.09
C ALA A 54 7.38 -6.34 6.74
N SER A 55 8.21 -6.03 7.73
CA SER A 55 9.53 -5.45 7.52
C SER A 55 10.41 -6.35 6.66
N LYS A 56 10.44 -7.65 6.97
CA LYS A 56 11.20 -8.64 6.21
C LYS A 56 10.70 -8.70 4.76
N GLN A 57 9.39 -8.79 4.57
CA GLN A 57 8.80 -8.90 3.24
C GLN A 57 8.98 -7.61 2.42
N LEU A 58 8.88 -6.44 3.03
CA LEU A 58 9.16 -5.18 2.35
C LEU A 58 10.60 -5.10 1.89
N ASN A 59 11.55 -5.52 2.74
CA ASN A 59 12.96 -5.57 2.37
C ASN A 59 13.19 -6.52 1.19
N GLU A 60 12.58 -7.68 1.20
CA GLU A 60 12.65 -8.64 0.10
C GLU A 60 12.01 -8.09 -1.18
N TYR A 61 10.88 -7.38 -1.05
CA TYR A 61 10.24 -6.70 -2.18
C TYR A 61 11.17 -5.66 -2.82
N PHE A 62 11.75 -4.77 -2.03
CA PHE A 62 12.66 -3.75 -2.55
C PHE A 62 13.95 -4.33 -3.12
N SER A 63 14.33 -5.53 -2.71
CA SER A 63 15.49 -6.26 -3.26
C SER A 63 15.15 -7.06 -4.52
N GLY A 64 13.90 -7.03 -4.97
CA GLY A 64 13.45 -7.79 -6.13
C GLY A 64 13.24 -9.28 -5.89
N LYS A 65 13.23 -9.71 -4.63
CA LYS A 65 13.13 -11.14 -4.26
C LYS A 65 11.71 -11.59 -3.92
N LEU A 66 10.80 -10.66 -3.62
CA LEU A 66 9.43 -10.96 -3.23
C LEU A 66 8.46 -10.26 -4.19
N ARG A 67 7.47 -10.99 -4.68
CA ARG A 67 6.42 -10.46 -5.55
C ARG A 67 5.04 -10.46 -4.90
N ARG A 68 4.84 -11.27 -3.86
CA ARG A 68 3.56 -11.39 -3.14
C ARG A 68 3.80 -11.29 -1.64
N PHE A 69 2.99 -10.49 -0.99
CA PHE A 69 3.00 -10.37 0.46
C PHE A 69 2.03 -11.38 1.07
N SER A 70 2.42 -11.96 2.22
CA SER A 70 1.59 -12.92 2.95
C SER A 70 1.27 -12.45 4.38
N VAL A 71 1.84 -11.32 4.82
CA VAL A 71 1.59 -10.81 6.17
C VAL A 71 0.10 -10.54 6.36
N PRO A 72 -0.49 -10.94 7.51
CA PRO A 72 -1.89 -10.64 7.79
C PRO A 72 -2.15 -9.13 7.85
N LEU A 73 -3.31 -8.73 7.33
CA LEU A 73 -3.76 -7.34 7.31
C LEU A 73 -4.98 -7.16 8.20
N ASP A 74 -5.04 -6.04 8.87
CA ASP A 74 -6.20 -5.60 9.64
C ASP A 74 -6.72 -4.30 9.04
N LEU A 75 -7.55 -4.44 7.99
CA LEU A 75 -8.04 -3.34 7.18
C LEU A 75 -9.30 -2.72 7.80
N HIS A 76 -9.28 -1.40 7.96
CA HIS A 76 -10.42 -0.62 8.42
C HIS A 76 -10.76 0.45 7.39
N GLY A 77 -12.03 0.52 7.03
CA GLY A 77 -12.55 1.47 6.09
C GLY A 77 -14.02 1.19 5.80
N THR A 78 -14.63 2.00 4.96
CA THR A 78 -16.01 1.79 4.52
C THR A 78 -16.13 0.51 3.70
N SER A 79 -17.35 -0.03 3.55
CA SER A 79 -17.59 -1.18 2.67
C SER A 79 -17.08 -0.93 1.26
N PHE A 80 -17.30 0.27 0.73
CA PHE A 80 -16.85 0.65 -0.60
C PHE A 80 -15.32 0.66 -0.69
N GLN A 81 -14.65 1.29 0.26
CA GLN A 81 -13.18 1.32 0.32
C GLN A 81 -12.61 -0.09 0.37
N GLN A 82 -13.15 -0.94 1.22
CA GLN A 82 -12.68 -2.33 1.35
C GLN A 82 -12.83 -3.10 0.05
N LYS A 83 -13.94 -2.93 -0.67
CA LYS A 83 -14.12 -3.55 -2.00
C LYS A 83 -13.06 -3.10 -2.99
N VAL A 84 -12.76 -1.80 -3.03
CA VAL A 84 -11.71 -1.25 -3.90
C VAL A 84 -10.35 -1.84 -3.52
N TRP A 85 -9.99 -1.82 -2.25
CA TRP A 85 -8.69 -2.33 -1.78
C TRP A 85 -8.52 -3.82 -2.05
N GLN A 86 -9.59 -4.61 -1.93
CA GLN A 86 -9.57 -6.05 -2.26
C GLN A 86 -9.26 -6.28 -3.74
N GLN A 87 -9.83 -5.45 -4.63
CA GLN A 87 -9.54 -5.54 -6.06
C GLN A 87 -8.11 -5.09 -6.38
N ILE A 88 -7.64 -4.03 -5.74
CA ILE A 88 -6.25 -3.57 -5.90
C ILE A 88 -5.28 -4.68 -5.47
N ALA A 89 -5.56 -5.37 -4.38
CA ALA A 89 -4.71 -6.45 -3.87
C ALA A 89 -4.54 -7.60 -4.87
N LYS A 90 -5.45 -7.74 -5.84
CA LYS A 90 -5.38 -8.77 -6.88
C LYS A 90 -4.51 -8.36 -8.07
N ILE A 91 -4.10 -7.11 -8.17
CA ILE A 91 -3.22 -6.66 -9.27
C ILE A 91 -1.83 -7.25 -9.03
N GLU A 92 -1.39 -8.10 -9.94
CA GLU A 92 -0.13 -8.81 -9.78
C GLU A 92 1.08 -7.91 -10.00
N TYR A 93 2.20 -8.32 -9.44
CA TYR A 93 3.49 -7.67 -9.62
C TYR A 93 3.79 -7.51 -11.12
N GLY A 94 4.19 -6.31 -11.51
CA GLY A 94 4.48 -5.99 -12.90
C GLY A 94 3.26 -5.71 -13.76
N GLN A 95 2.05 -5.73 -13.19
CA GLN A 95 0.79 -5.47 -13.90
C GLN A 95 0.16 -4.17 -13.41
N THR A 96 -0.70 -3.60 -14.24
CA THR A 96 -1.46 -2.39 -13.90
C THR A 96 -2.94 -2.57 -14.20
N LEU A 97 -3.76 -1.73 -13.58
CA LEU A 97 -5.20 -1.68 -13.84
C LEU A 97 -5.63 -0.20 -13.88
N SER A 98 -6.51 0.16 -14.80
CA SER A 98 -7.02 1.52 -14.85
C SER A 98 -8.13 1.75 -13.81
N TYR A 99 -8.36 3.00 -13.42
CA TYR A 99 -9.47 3.35 -12.53
C TYR A 99 -10.81 2.88 -13.09
N GLY A 100 -11.01 3.01 -14.41
CA GLY A 100 -12.24 2.57 -15.07
C GLY A 100 -12.45 1.06 -14.98
N LYS A 101 -11.38 0.28 -15.21
CA LYS A 101 -11.45 -1.17 -15.08
C LYS A 101 -11.67 -1.59 -13.64
N LEU A 102 -11.10 -0.87 -12.69
CA LEU A 102 -11.29 -1.12 -11.26
C LEU A 102 -12.75 -0.86 -10.86
N ALA A 103 -13.35 0.23 -11.36
CA ALA A 103 -14.76 0.52 -11.15
C ALA A 103 -15.68 -0.57 -11.72
N LYS A 104 -15.37 -1.08 -12.90
CA LYS A 104 -16.09 -2.22 -13.51
C LYS A 104 -15.95 -3.49 -12.66
N ALA A 105 -14.77 -3.74 -12.11
CA ALA A 105 -14.51 -4.93 -11.30
C ALA A 105 -15.34 -4.95 -10.01
N ILE A 106 -15.65 -3.79 -9.44
CA ILE A 106 -16.55 -3.68 -8.28
C ILE A 106 -18.01 -3.52 -8.68
N ARG A 107 -18.34 -3.72 -9.97
CA ARG A 107 -19.69 -3.63 -10.55
C ARG A 107 -20.32 -2.26 -10.41
N ASN A 108 -19.52 -1.21 -10.45
CA ASN A 108 -19.97 0.18 -10.40
C ASN A 108 -19.17 1.06 -11.38
N PRO A 109 -19.40 0.89 -12.69
CA PRO A 109 -18.60 1.59 -13.71
C PRO A 109 -18.71 3.11 -13.67
N ALA A 110 -19.76 3.64 -13.08
CA ALA A 110 -19.95 5.09 -12.94
C ALA A 110 -19.19 5.68 -11.75
N ALA A 111 -18.54 4.86 -10.92
CA ALA A 111 -17.94 5.29 -9.66
C ALA A 111 -16.43 5.62 -9.78
N SER A 112 -15.92 5.97 -10.95
CA SER A 112 -14.48 6.22 -11.16
C SER A 112 -13.89 7.25 -10.20
N ARG A 113 -14.60 8.32 -9.90
CA ARG A 113 -14.15 9.34 -8.93
C ARG A 113 -14.09 8.78 -7.51
N ALA A 114 -15.12 8.05 -7.09
CA ALA A 114 -15.17 7.45 -5.77
C ALA A 114 -14.08 6.38 -5.63
N VAL A 115 -13.82 5.62 -6.70
CA VAL A 115 -12.70 4.67 -6.77
C VAL A 115 -11.38 5.41 -6.58
N GLY A 116 -11.17 6.52 -7.28
CA GLY A 116 -9.96 7.34 -7.12
C GLY A 116 -9.76 7.79 -5.67
N GLY A 117 -10.82 8.22 -5.00
CA GLY A 117 -10.79 8.58 -3.58
C GLY A 117 -10.40 7.41 -2.69
N ALA A 118 -10.97 6.23 -2.93
CA ALA A 118 -10.63 5.02 -2.17
C ALA A 118 -9.20 4.56 -2.40
N VAL A 119 -8.71 4.64 -3.64
CA VAL A 119 -7.30 4.35 -3.98
C VAL A 119 -6.37 5.27 -3.19
N GLY A 120 -6.67 6.56 -3.15
CA GLY A 120 -5.88 7.54 -2.39
C GLY A 120 -5.93 7.35 -0.89
N ALA A 121 -6.99 6.74 -0.37
CA ALA A 121 -7.19 6.49 1.06
C ALA A 121 -6.60 5.16 1.54
N ASN A 122 -5.94 4.40 0.68
CA ASN A 122 -5.34 3.11 1.01
C ASN A 122 -4.40 3.23 2.21
N PRO A 123 -4.68 2.55 3.34
CA PRO A 123 -3.86 2.67 4.54
C PRO A 123 -2.57 1.84 4.51
N ILE A 124 -2.46 0.89 3.57
CA ILE A 124 -1.34 -0.07 3.53
C ILE A 124 -0.72 -0.07 2.12
N PRO A 125 -0.13 1.06 1.67
CA PRO A 125 0.47 1.12 0.34
C PRO A 125 1.58 0.08 0.19
N ILE A 126 1.91 -0.26 -1.04
CA ILE A 126 2.89 -1.28 -1.43
C ILE A 126 2.31 -2.69 -1.26
N ILE A 127 1.89 -3.07 -0.07
CA ILE A 127 1.24 -4.37 0.19
C ILE A 127 -0.12 -4.43 -0.52
N ILE A 128 -0.93 -3.37 -0.39
CA ILE A 128 -2.08 -3.14 -1.25
C ILE A 128 -1.60 -2.19 -2.35
N PRO A 129 -1.30 -2.69 -3.56
CA PRO A 129 -0.44 -1.99 -4.50
C PRO A 129 -1.16 -0.89 -5.29
N CYS A 130 -1.59 0.16 -4.61
CA CYS A 130 -2.28 1.29 -5.24
C CYS A 130 -1.42 2.01 -6.29
N HIS A 131 -0.09 1.86 -6.25
CA HIS A 131 0.80 2.39 -7.29
C HIS A 131 0.58 1.70 -8.65
N ARG A 132 -0.06 0.53 -8.69
CA ARG A 132 -0.39 -0.21 -9.92
C ARG A 132 -1.69 0.26 -10.56
N VAL A 133 -2.41 1.22 -9.95
CA VAL A 133 -3.61 1.80 -10.53
C VAL A 133 -3.21 3.02 -11.36
N MET A 134 -3.60 3.01 -12.64
CA MET A 134 -3.18 4.00 -13.63
C MET A 134 -4.39 4.68 -14.24
N GLY A 135 -4.16 5.84 -14.85
CA GLY A 135 -5.16 6.46 -15.73
C GLY A 135 -5.38 5.63 -16.98
N SER A 136 -6.36 5.99 -17.78
CA SER A 136 -6.63 5.32 -19.06
C SER A 136 -5.39 5.34 -19.94
N THR A 137 -5.19 4.29 -20.72
CA THR A 137 -4.05 4.11 -21.63
C THR A 137 -2.66 4.10 -20.94
N GLY A 138 -2.60 3.75 -19.64
CA GLY A 138 -1.34 3.67 -18.90
C GLY A 138 -0.78 5.01 -18.47
N LYS A 139 -1.62 6.05 -18.46
CA LYS A 139 -1.19 7.39 -18.05
C LYS A 139 -0.92 7.45 -16.56
N LEU A 140 0.21 8.04 -16.20
CA LEU A 140 0.60 8.25 -14.81
C LEU A 140 -0.30 9.32 -14.18
N THR A 141 -0.96 8.96 -13.09
CA THR A 141 -1.79 9.88 -12.30
C THR A 141 -1.20 10.03 -10.90
N GLY A 142 -1.84 10.83 -10.03
CA GLY A 142 -1.32 11.13 -8.71
C GLY A 142 -1.12 9.93 -7.80
N TYR A 143 -0.40 10.17 -6.73
CA TYR A 143 -0.11 9.21 -5.67
C TYR A 143 -0.08 9.96 -4.35
N SER A 144 -0.73 9.43 -3.31
CA SER A 144 -0.85 10.12 -2.03
C SER A 144 0.31 9.86 -1.06
N GLY A 145 1.11 8.82 -1.30
CA GLY A 145 2.22 8.46 -0.42
C GLY A 145 3.53 9.18 -0.75
N GLY A 146 4.40 9.31 0.25
CA GLY A 146 5.75 9.84 0.11
C GLY A 146 5.82 11.19 -0.59
N ASN A 147 6.59 11.28 -1.67
CA ASN A 147 6.73 12.47 -2.49
C ASN A 147 5.74 12.52 -3.67
N GLY A 148 4.65 11.75 -3.59
CA GLY A 148 3.63 11.71 -4.63
C GLY A 148 4.10 10.99 -5.89
N ILE A 149 3.96 11.64 -7.05
CA ILE A 149 4.31 11.04 -8.35
C ILE A 149 5.74 10.50 -8.41
N PRO A 150 6.79 11.20 -7.92
CA PRO A 150 8.14 10.63 -7.89
C PRO A 150 8.24 9.30 -7.14
N THR A 151 7.52 9.14 -6.03
CA THR A 151 7.46 7.88 -5.29
C THR A 151 6.79 6.79 -6.12
N LYS A 152 5.65 7.09 -6.75
CA LYS A 152 4.94 6.17 -7.63
C LYS A 152 5.85 5.69 -8.78
N LYS A 153 6.59 6.60 -9.39
CA LYS A 153 7.54 6.27 -10.47
C LYS A 153 8.61 5.28 -10.02
N LYS A 154 9.15 5.47 -8.81
CA LYS A 154 10.15 4.54 -8.26
C LYS A 154 9.58 3.14 -8.07
N LEU A 155 8.36 3.03 -7.55
CA LEU A 155 7.71 1.73 -7.34
C LEU A 155 7.42 1.04 -8.68
N LEU A 156 6.91 1.78 -9.67
CA LEU A 156 6.66 1.24 -11.01
C LEU A 156 7.95 0.78 -11.68
N ALA A 157 9.01 1.59 -11.61
CA ALA A 157 10.31 1.23 -12.17
C ALA A 157 10.90 -0.02 -11.52
N LEU A 158 10.76 -0.15 -10.20
CA LEU A 158 11.20 -1.34 -9.47
C LEU A 158 10.55 -2.61 -10.01
N GLU A 159 9.27 -2.52 -10.39
CA GLU A 159 8.52 -3.65 -10.93
C GLU A 159 8.65 -3.82 -12.45
N GLY A 160 9.43 -2.97 -13.10
CA GLY A 160 9.62 -3.02 -14.55
C GLY A 160 8.42 -2.55 -15.36
N ILE A 161 7.57 -1.71 -14.77
CA ILE A 161 6.36 -1.19 -15.42
C ILE A 161 6.67 0.13 -16.13
N SER A 162 6.34 0.19 -17.43
CA SER A 162 6.40 1.45 -18.20
C SER A 162 5.15 2.30 -17.96
N PHE A 163 5.29 3.60 -18.06
CA PHE A 163 4.18 4.55 -17.91
C PHE A 163 4.32 5.72 -18.88
N LYS A 164 3.23 6.42 -19.09
CA LYS A 164 3.18 7.59 -19.95
C LYS A 164 3.03 8.90 -19.16
#